data_2afd9f91da835c14caccdc380d86e068
#
_entry.id   2afd9f91da835c14caccdc380d86e068
#
_cell.length_a   1.000
_cell.length_b   1.000
_cell.length_c   1.000
_cell.angle_alpha   90.00
_cell.angle_beta   90.00
_cell.angle_gamma   90.00
#
_symmetry.space_group_name_H-M   'P 1'
#
loop_
_entity.id
_entity.type
_entity.pdbx_description
1 polymer ?
#
loop_
_entity_poly.entity_id
_entity_poly.type
_entity_poly.pdbx_seq_one_letter_code
_entity_poly.pdbx_strand_id
1 'polypeptide(L)'
;IKTYRKDGTLPDLETCLNGYGRFKELYTLLYGDIYEPFSLKTIDDFRIISVDSCLLSMDDRDYGKLVVSFTNLAELARKIKSDESKINIVIMHHGVEWLSAEDGRRFQHWLVDNNVKAVFCGHNHAPGLSILTEAIKPYGIPQGGVSQFTCGCTLSDSYSRPVFLVAEYDRTKAIKARLYEYWGDSSWEIAS
;
A
#
# COMPACT_ATOMS: atom_id res chain seq x y z
N ILE A 1 -21.64 2.83 11.46
CA ILE A 1 -20.86 2.28 10.33
C ILE A 1 -21.43 0.91 9.89
N LYS A 2 -21.71 -0.05 10.81
CA LYS A 2 -22.36 -1.33 10.45
C LYS A 2 -23.72 -1.17 9.75
N THR A 3 -24.45 -0.11 10.05
CA THR A 3 -25.74 0.21 9.43
C THR A 3 -25.57 0.67 7.98
N TYR A 4 -24.50 1.35 7.68
CA TYR A 4 -24.18 1.90 6.36
C TYR A 4 -24.07 0.84 5.27
N ARG A 5 -23.41 -0.28 5.57
CA ARG A 5 -23.22 -1.35 4.57
C ARG A 5 -24.44 -2.22 4.36
N LYS A 6 -25.38 -2.22 5.32
CA LYS A 6 -26.63 -2.94 5.19
C LYS A 6 -27.50 -2.39 4.07
N ASP A 7 -27.38 -1.06 3.84
CA ASP A 7 -28.16 -0.32 2.86
C ASP A 7 -27.40 -0.10 1.55
N GLY A 8 -26.14 -0.60 1.43
CA GLY A 8 -25.31 -0.41 0.25
C GLY A 8 -24.78 1.01 0.05
N THR A 9 -24.98 1.92 1.02
CA THR A 9 -24.48 3.29 0.96
C THR A 9 -23.07 3.36 1.53
N LEU A 10 -22.17 4.15 0.90
CA LEU A 10 -20.87 4.48 1.44
C LEU A 10 -20.98 5.78 2.25
N PRO A 11 -20.30 5.87 3.43
CA PRO A 11 -20.21 7.13 4.14
C PRO A 11 -19.50 8.17 3.26
N ASP A 12 -19.89 9.44 3.42
CA ASP A 12 -19.12 10.52 2.78
C ASP A 12 -17.70 10.60 3.37
N LEU A 13 -16.81 11.19 2.60
CA LEU A 13 -15.38 11.27 2.96
C LEU A 13 -15.17 12.03 4.28
N GLU A 14 -15.97 13.06 4.56
CA GLU A 14 -15.84 13.84 5.79
C GLU A 14 -16.18 12.99 7.01
N THR A 15 -17.27 12.23 6.95
CA THR A 15 -17.65 11.27 8.02
C THR A 15 -16.54 10.24 8.26
N CYS A 16 -15.94 9.70 7.18
CA CYS A 16 -14.84 8.77 7.30
C CYS A 16 -13.60 9.44 7.94
N LEU A 17 -13.23 10.63 7.50
CA LEU A 17 -12.09 11.36 8.05
C LEU A 17 -12.29 11.77 9.51
N ASN A 18 -13.51 12.07 9.93
CA ASN A 18 -13.82 12.34 11.32
C ASN A 18 -13.62 11.12 12.23
N GLY A 19 -13.87 9.90 11.73
CA GLY A 19 -13.53 8.66 12.41
C GLY A 19 -12.04 8.50 12.75
N TYR A 20 -11.17 9.14 12.01
CA TYR A 20 -9.72 9.17 12.23
C TYR A 20 -9.24 10.29 13.19
N GLY A 21 -10.14 11.02 13.84
CA GLY A 21 -9.78 12.18 14.67
C GLY A 21 -8.63 11.88 15.64
N ARG A 22 -8.76 10.85 16.47
CA ARG A 22 -7.72 10.44 17.43
C ARG A 22 -6.41 10.00 16.75
N PHE A 23 -6.52 9.31 15.63
CA PHE A 23 -5.34 8.91 14.86
C PHE A 23 -4.61 10.12 14.29
N LYS A 24 -5.33 11.12 13.77
CA LYS A 24 -4.73 12.37 13.28
C LYS A 24 -4.02 13.14 14.39
N GLU A 25 -4.64 13.23 15.57
CA GLU A 25 -4.04 13.88 16.74
C GLU A 25 -2.74 13.16 17.13
N LEU A 26 -2.76 11.83 17.22
CA LEU A 26 -1.57 11.04 17.50
C LEU A 26 -0.50 11.20 16.43
N TYR A 27 -0.88 11.18 15.15
CA TYR A 27 0.04 11.38 14.03
C TYR A 27 0.72 12.75 14.12
N THR A 28 -0.04 13.82 14.36
CA THR A 28 0.49 15.16 14.52
C THR A 28 1.43 15.26 15.73
N LEU A 29 1.08 14.62 16.84
CA LEU A 29 1.90 14.57 18.05
C LEU A 29 3.26 13.88 17.79
N LEU A 30 3.28 12.78 17.05
CA LEU A 30 4.49 11.99 16.80
C LEU A 30 5.38 12.57 15.70
N TYR A 31 4.80 13.14 14.67
CA TYR A 31 5.52 13.54 13.45
C TYR A 31 5.55 15.06 13.23
N GLY A 32 4.80 15.85 14.01
CA GLY A 32 4.70 17.28 13.87
C GLY A 32 4.00 17.75 12.58
N ASP A 33 3.32 16.85 11.88
CA ASP A 33 2.75 17.08 10.55
C ASP A 33 1.26 16.70 10.51
N ILE A 34 0.53 17.18 9.51
CA ILE A 34 -0.89 16.88 9.35
C ILE A 34 -1.02 15.55 8.59
N TYR A 35 -1.83 14.63 9.11
CA TYR A 35 -2.14 13.40 8.41
C TYR A 35 -2.92 13.64 7.12
N GLU A 36 -2.38 13.16 6.02
CA GLU A 36 -3.03 13.15 4.70
C GLU A 36 -3.25 11.70 4.25
N PRO A 37 -4.50 11.28 3.94
CA PRO A 37 -4.80 9.92 3.49
C PRO A 37 -4.09 9.51 2.21
N PHE A 38 -3.74 10.50 1.39
CA PHE A 38 -2.99 10.35 0.15
C PHE A 38 -1.87 11.38 0.14
N SER A 39 -0.66 10.93 0.31
CA SER A 39 0.50 11.84 0.41
C SER A 39 1.67 11.38 -0.43
N LEU A 40 2.58 12.30 -0.69
CA LEU A 40 3.80 12.06 -1.42
C LEU A 40 4.95 12.69 -0.69
N LYS A 41 5.95 11.88 -0.32
CA LYS A 41 7.17 12.32 0.35
C LYS A 41 8.38 11.88 -0.46
N THR A 42 9.30 12.81 -0.71
CA THR A 42 10.56 12.51 -1.37
C THR A 42 11.66 12.36 -0.32
N ILE A 43 12.38 11.25 -0.38
CA ILE A 43 13.54 10.96 0.48
C ILE A 43 14.64 10.46 -0.44
N ASP A 44 15.71 11.22 -0.56
CA ASP A 44 16.81 10.95 -1.48
C ASP A 44 16.32 10.65 -2.91
N ASP A 45 16.64 9.48 -3.44
CA ASP A 45 16.22 9.02 -4.76
C ASP A 45 14.79 8.48 -4.82
N PHE A 46 14.14 8.30 -3.67
CA PHE A 46 12.84 7.67 -3.59
C PHE A 46 11.71 8.69 -3.45
N ARG A 47 10.60 8.37 -4.07
CA ARG A 47 9.32 9.03 -3.87
C ARG A 47 8.34 8.03 -3.28
N ILE A 48 8.03 8.23 -2.00
CA ILE A 48 7.13 7.39 -1.24
C ILE A 48 5.72 7.97 -1.38
N ILE A 49 4.83 7.16 -1.91
CA ILE A 49 3.43 7.49 -2.16
C ILE A 49 2.61 6.71 -1.14
N SER A 50 2.01 7.41 -0.18
CA SER A 50 1.12 6.80 0.79
C SER A 50 -0.30 6.78 0.25
N VAL A 51 -0.93 5.60 0.30
CA VAL A 51 -2.33 5.39 -0.11
C VAL A 51 -3.08 4.80 1.07
N ASP A 52 -4.04 5.55 1.60
CA ASP A 52 -4.89 5.05 2.68
C ASP A 52 -5.96 4.11 2.14
N SER A 53 -5.74 2.82 2.34
CA SER A 53 -6.71 1.76 2.04
C SER A 53 -7.62 1.41 3.23
N CYS A 54 -7.39 2.03 4.40
CA CYS A 54 -8.14 1.76 5.62
C CYS A 54 -9.38 2.64 5.78
N LEU A 55 -9.46 3.74 5.04
CA LEU A 55 -10.46 4.79 5.20
C LEU A 55 -11.91 4.26 5.22
N LEU A 56 -12.20 3.24 4.42
CA LEU A 56 -13.51 2.60 4.32
C LEU A 56 -13.49 1.14 4.78
N SER A 57 -12.39 0.68 5.36
CA SER A 57 -12.26 -0.68 5.88
C SER A 57 -12.92 -0.80 7.25
N MET A 58 -13.57 -1.93 7.50
CA MET A 58 -14.25 -2.22 8.75
C MET A 58 -13.82 -3.53 9.39
N ASP A 59 -13.67 -4.58 8.60
CA ASP A 59 -13.31 -5.92 9.06
C ASP A 59 -12.91 -6.83 7.86
N ASP A 60 -12.53 -8.07 8.16
CA ASP A 60 -12.05 -9.04 7.15
C ASP A 60 -13.07 -9.38 6.06
N ARG A 61 -14.36 -9.04 6.23
CA ARG A 61 -15.40 -9.19 5.19
C ARG A 61 -15.28 -8.17 4.08
N ASP A 62 -14.33 -7.25 4.19
CA ASP A 62 -14.01 -6.22 3.19
C ASP A 62 -13.09 -6.72 2.09
N TYR A 63 -12.58 -7.93 2.22
CA TYR A 63 -11.77 -8.55 1.17
C TYR A 63 -12.45 -8.46 -0.19
N GLY A 64 -11.74 -7.91 -1.17
CA GLY A 64 -12.25 -7.69 -2.52
C GLY A 64 -13.35 -6.62 -2.66
N LYS A 65 -13.51 -5.72 -1.66
CA LYS A 65 -14.57 -4.68 -1.65
C LYS A 65 -14.06 -3.29 -1.33
N LEU A 66 -12.79 -3.13 -0.96
CA LEU A 66 -12.25 -1.82 -0.66
C LEU A 66 -12.15 -0.97 -1.93
N VAL A 67 -12.20 0.34 -1.74
CA VAL A 67 -12.10 1.33 -2.80
C VAL A 67 -10.98 2.32 -2.50
N VAL A 68 -10.43 2.93 -3.55
CA VAL A 68 -9.44 4.00 -3.44
C VAL A 68 -9.93 5.26 -4.14
N SER A 69 -9.52 6.43 -3.65
CA SER A 69 -9.91 7.71 -4.24
C SER A 69 -9.10 7.99 -5.52
N PHE A 70 -9.71 7.78 -6.69
CA PHE A 70 -9.06 8.09 -7.97
C PHE A 70 -8.87 9.59 -8.22
N THR A 71 -9.64 10.46 -7.58
CA THR A 71 -9.41 11.91 -7.61
C THR A 71 -8.07 12.24 -6.96
N ASN A 72 -7.81 11.70 -5.76
CA ASN A 72 -6.54 11.89 -5.06
C ASN A 72 -5.37 11.24 -5.82
N LEU A 73 -5.57 10.04 -6.39
CA LEU A 73 -4.56 9.40 -7.24
C LEU A 73 -4.22 10.23 -8.49
N ALA A 74 -5.20 10.90 -9.10
CA ALA A 74 -4.95 11.80 -10.24
C ALA A 74 -4.14 13.03 -9.83
N GLU A 75 -4.33 13.55 -8.62
CA GLU A 75 -3.52 14.64 -8.07
C GLU A 75 -2.08 14.20 -7.80
N LEU A 76 -1.91 13.02 -7.21
CA LEU A 76 -0.58 12.43 -7.01
C LEU A 76 0.13 12.20 -8.35
N ALA A 77 -0.56 11.69 -9.36
CA ALA A 77 0.01 11.47 -10.69
C ALA A 77 0.56 12.77 -11.31
N ARG A 78 -0.13 13.91 -11.14
CA ARG A 78 0.38 15.22 -11.58
C ARG A 78 1.67 15.61 -10.87
N LYS A 79 1.77 15.35 -9.57
CA LYS A 79 2.98 15.62 -8.78
C LYS A 79 4.13 14.67 -9.17
N ILE A 80 3.84 13.41 -9.49
CA ILE A 80 4.82 12.41 -9.92
C ILE A 80 5.46 12.81 -11.25
N LYS A 81 4.66 13.23 -12.23
CA LYS A 81 5.14 13.61 -13.57
C LYS A 81 6.04 14.85 -13.59
N SER A 82 6.05 15.64 -12.53
CA SER A 82 6.93 16.82 -12.44
C SER A 82 8.42 16.48 -12.32
N ASP A 83 8.77 15.27 -11.90
CA ASP A 83 10.16 14.80 -11.79
C ASP A 83 10.23 13.29 -11.99
N GLU A 84 10.61 12.85 -13.18
CA GLU A 84 10.72 11.44 -13.54
C GLU A 84 12.03 10.78 -13.10
N SER A 85 12.95 11.53 -12.48
CA SER A 85 14.24 10.99 -12.02
C SER A 85 14.12 10.11 -10.78
N LYS A 86 13.01 10.22 -10.05
CA LYS A 86 12.79 9.53 -8.78
C LYS A 86 12.18 8.14 -8.95
N ILE A 87 12.48 7.28 -7.99
CA ILE A 87 11.96 5.91 -7.89
C ILE A 87 10.63 5.95 -7.12
N ASN A 88 9.53 5.67 -7.78
CA ASN A 88 8.21 5.69 -7.18
C ASN A 88 7.92 4.37 -6.47
N ILE A 89 7.55 4.45 -5.19
CA ILE A 89 7.15 3.34 -4.32
C ILE A 89 5.83 3.70 -3.68
N VAL A 90 4.89 2.77 -3.66
CA VAL A 90 3.62 2.89 -2.94
C VAL A 90 3.71 2.14 -1.62
N ILE A 91 3.19 2.75 -0.56
CA ILE A 91 2.92 2.10 0.72
C ILE A 91 1.43 2.20 1.04
N MET A 92 0.82 1.09 1.44
CA MET A 92 -0.59 1.01 1.82
C MET A 92 -0.79 -0.13 2.83
N HIS A 93 -1.89 -0.12 3.58
CA HIS A 93 -2.12 -1.16 4.57
C HIS A 93 -2.61 -2.47 3.93
N HIS A 94 -3.65 -2.41 3.10
CA HIS A 94 -4.19 -3.57 2.41
C HIS A 94 -3.52 -3.73 1.04
N GLY A 95 -3.26 -4.96 0.62
CA GLY A 95 -2.80 -5.26 -0.74
C GLY A 95 -3.89 -5.01 -1.80
N VAL A 96 -3.49 -5.03 -3.07
CA VAL A 96 -4.40 -4.75 -4.20
C VAL A 96 -5.56 -5.75 -4.28
N GLU A 97 -5.38 -6.98 -3.80
CA GLU A 97 -6.38 -8.03 -3.73
C GLU A 97 -7.56 -7.71 -2.78
N TRP A 98 -7.37 -6.75 -1.89
CA TRP A 98 -8.43 -6.25 -1.00
C TRP A 98 -9.35 -5.25 -1.67
N LEU A 99 -8.90 -4.64 -2.76
CA LEU A 99 -9.71 -3.71 -3.53
C LEU A 99 -10.82 -4.45 -4.31
N SER A 100 -11.89 -3.74 -4.63
CA SER A 100 -12.89 -4.28 -5.55
C SER A 100 -12.24 -4.64 -6.89
N ALA A 101 -12.81 -5.59 -7.62
CA ALA A 101 -12.23 -6.04 -8.90
C ALA A 101 -12.06 -4.88 -9.92
N GLU A 102 -12.93 -3.87 -9.86
CA GLU A 102 -12.83 -2.68 -10.70
C GLU A 102 -11.71 -1.77 -10.23
N ASP A 103 -11.72 -1.42 -8.93
CA ASP A 103 -10.73 -0.50 -8.36
C ASP A 103 -9.33 -1.12 -8.39
N GLY A 104 -9.21 -2.42 -8.12
CA GLY A 104 -7.93 -3.14 -8.22
C GLY A 104 -7.31 -3.04 -9.62
N ARG A 105 -8.11 -3.25 -10.68
CA ARG A 105 -7.63 -3.09 -12.06
C ARG A 105 -7.23 -1.65 -12.36
N ARG A 106 -8.08 -0.68 -12.03
CA ARG A 106 -7.79 0.75 -12.25
C ARG A 106 -6.54 1.18 -11.48
N PHE A 107 -6.36 0.69 -10.26
CA PHE A 107 -5.18 0.99 -9.46
C PHE A 107 -3.91 0.38 -10.06
N GLN A 108 -3.97 -0.87 -10.54
CA GLN A 108 -2.84 -1.49 -11.25
C GLN A 108 -2.43 -0.68 -12.50
N HIS A 109 -3.39 -0.23 -13.30
CA HIS A 109 -3.10 0.68 -14.43
C HIS A 109 -2.42 1.97 -13.95
N TRP A 110 -2.95 2.58 -12.87
CA TRP A 110 -2.35 3.78 -12.30
C TRP A 110 -0.90 3.56 -11.84
N LEU A 111 -0.60 2.42 -11.21
CA LEU A 111 0.75 2.05 -10.80
C LEU A 111 1.72 2.00 -12.00
N VAL A 112 1.30 1.34 -13.07
CA VAL A 112 2.11 1.20 -14.30
C VAL A 112 2.28 2.56 -14.99
N ASP A 113 1.21 3.33 -15.15
CA ASP A 113 1.23 4.64 -15.84
C ASP A 113 2.10 5.68 -15.10
N ASN A 114 2.29 5.50 -13.79
CA ASN A 114 3.15 6.37 -12.98
C ASN A 114 4.51 5.74 -12.63
N ASN A 115 4.91 4.69 -13.37
CA ASN A 115 6.22 4.03 -13.23
C ASN A 115 6.54 3.64 -11.77
N VAL A 116 5.52 3.15 -11.03
CA VAL A 116 5.71 2.63 -9.68
C VAL A 116 6.49 1.32 -9.76
N LYS A 117 7.53 1.17 -8.95
CA LYS A 117 8.40 -0.01 -8.95
C LYS A 117 7.93 -1.09 -7.99
N ALA A 118 7.36 -0.68 -6.86
CA ALA A 118 6.84 -1.60 -5.87
C ALA A 118 5.67 -1.01 -5.09
N VAL A 119 4.83 -1.92 -4.59
CA VAL A 119 3.84 -1.68 -3.54
C VAL A 119 4.28 -2.45 -2.31
N PHE A 120 4.33 -1.79 -1.16
CA PHE A 120 4.53 -2.41 0.13
C PHE A 120 3.23 -2.33 0.92
N CYS A 121 2.75 -3.48 1.38
CA CYS A 121 1.51 -3.57 2.15
C CYS A 121 1.68 -4.51 3.36
N GLY A 122 0.71 -4.50 4.26
CA GLY A 122 0.65 -5.32 5.46
C GLY A 122 -0.63 -6.13 5.54
N HIS A 123 -1.34 -5.99 6.64
CA HIS A 123 -2.66 -6.53 6.96
C HIS A 123 -2.72 -8.06 7.17
N ASN A 124 -2.26 -8.84 6.23
CA ASN A 124 -2.40 -10.31 6.26
C ASN A 124 -1.51 -11.01 7.32
N HIS A 125 -0.64 -10.26 8.02
CA HIS A 125 0.34 -10.75 9.01
C HIS A 125 1.29 -11.85 8.49
N ALA A 126 1.11 -12.29 7.26
CA ALA A 126 1.96 -13.26 6.58
C ALA A 126 2.75 -12.55 5.47
N PRO A 127 4.08 -12.75 5.40
CA PRO A 127 4.88 -12.17 4.35
C PRO A 127 4.56 -12.81 3.00
N GLY A 128 4.66 -12.03 1.94
CA GLY A 128 4.36 -12.51 0.59
C GLY A 128 4.94 -11.62 -0.50
N LEU A 129 5.07 -12.21 -1.68
CA LEU A 129 5.44 -11.50 -2.90
C LEU A 129 4.46 -11.88 -4.00
N SER A 130 3.87 -10.90 -4.64
CA SER A 130 3.06 -11.06 -5.84
C SER A 130 3.50 -10.09 -6.93
N ILE A 131 3.25 -10.46 -8.17
CA ILE A 131 3.48 -9.58 -9.32
C ILE A 131 2.12 -9.09 -9.80
N LEU A 132 1.91 -7.80 -9.69
CA LEU A 132 0.74 -7.14 -10.23
C LEU A 132 0.96 -6.94 -11.73
N THR A 133 0.28 -7.72 -12.54
CA THR A 133 0.36 -7.59 -14.00
C THR A 133 -0.80 -6.75 -14.51
N GLU A 134 -0.51 -5.80 -15.38
CA GLU A 134 -1.54 -5.14 -16.16
C GLU A 134 -2.32 -6.18 -16.95
N ALA A 135 -3.66 -6.12 -16.93
CA ALA A 135 -4.47 -6.90 -17.85
C ALA A 135 -4.00 -6.60 -19.27
N ILE A 136 -3.63 -7.63 -20.02
CA ILE A 136 -3.03 -7.54 -21.36
C ILE A 136 -3.81 -6.55 -22.19
N LYS A 137 -3.18 -5.45 -22.58
CA LYS A 137 -3.71 -4.58 -23.63
C LYS A 137 -3.82 -5.42 -24.89
N PRO A 138 -4.94 -5.38 -25.63
CA PRO A 138 -5.17 -6.32 -26.74
C PRO A 138 -4.10 -6.26 -27.85
N TYR A 139 -3.15 -5.37 -27.81
CA TYR A 139 -2.14 -5.11 -28.85
C TYR A 139 -0.73 -4.80 -28.33
N GLY A 140 -0.33 -5.21 -27.13
CA GLY A 140 0.98 -4.87 -26.62
C GLY A 140 1.65 -5.92 -25.73
N ILE A 141 2.98 -5.99 -25.77
CA ILE A 141 3.81 -6.72 -24.85
C ILE A 141 3.55 -6.18 -23.45
N PRO A 142 3.37 -7.03 -22.40
CA PRO A 142 3.22 -6.57 -21.03
C PRO A 142 4.42 -5.68 -20.66
N GLN A 143 4.19 -4.40 -20.49
CA GLN A 143 5.23 -3.52 -19.93
C GLN A 143 5.27 -3.77 -18.44
N GLY A 144 6.23 -4.57 -18.01
CA GLY A 144 6.69 -4.82 -16.67
C GLY A 144 5.64 -4.84 -15.55
N GLY A 145 5.51 -5.96 -14.86
CA GLY A 145 4.67 -6.03 -13.65
C GLY A 145 5.24 -5.19 -12.51
N VAL A 146 4.37 -4.71 -11.63
CA VAL A 146 4.74 -4.05 -10.38
C VAL A 146 4.83 -5.11 -9.29
N SER A 147 5.94 -5.15 -8.54
CA SER A 147 6.08 -6.08 -7.42
C SER A 147 5.27 -5.58 -6.22
N GLN A 148 4.42 -6.43 -5.66
CA GLN A 148 3.76 -6.18 -4.38
C GLN A 148 4.40 -7.06 -3.30
N PHE A 149 4.94 -6.42 -2.27
CA PHE A 149 5.52 -7.06 -1.11
C PHE A 149 4.56 -6.92 0.06
N THR A 150 4.07 -8.04 0.56
CA THR A 150 3.29 -8.07 1.80
C THR A 150 4.26 -8.28 2.95
N CYS A 151 4.33 -7.29 3.84
CA CYS A 151 5.12 -7.37 5.06
C CYS A 151 4.34 -8.18 6.10
N GLY A 152 5.07 -8.95 6.90
CA GLY A 152 4.48 -9.62 8.05
C GLY A 152 4.23 -8.65 9.21
N CYS A 153 3.90 -9.20 10.37
CA CYS A 153 3.70 -8.46 11.60
C CYS A 153 5.00 -8.41 12.44
N THR A 154 5.32 -7.26 13.02
CA THR A 154 6.47 -7.12 13.93
C THR A 154 6.16 -7.54 15.36
N LEU A 155 4.89 -7.77 15.67
CA LEU A 155 4.44 -8.32 16.97
C LEU A 155 4.05 -9.77 16.77
N SER A 156 4.49 -10.63 17.71
CA SER A 156 4.06 -12.02 17.74
C SER A 156 2.57 -12.09 18.09
N ASP A 157 1.80 -12.74 17.24
CA ASP A 157 0.50 -13.27 17.61
C ASP A 157 0.59 -14.80 17.76
N SER A 158 -0.52 -15.46 18.08
CA SER A 158 -0.55 -16.92 18.24
C SER A 158 -0.31 -17.72 16.95
N TYR A 159 -0.20 -17.04 15.80
CA TYR A 159 -0.16 -17.65 14.48
C TYR A 159 1.10 -17.31 13.68
N SER A 160 1.81 -16.23 14.03
CA SER A 160 2.96 -15.77 13.25
C SER A 160 4.11 -15.30 14.13
N ARG A 161 5.34 -15.53 13.64
CA ARG A 161 6.54 -14.93 14.23
C ARG A 161 6.64 -13.48 13.82
N PRO A 162 7.26 -12.62 14.67
CA PRO A 162 7.59 -11.26 14.24
C PRO A 162 8.48 -11.28 13.02
N VAL A 163 8.13 -10.49 12.02
CA VAL A 163 8.88 -10.37 10.78
C VAL A 163 8.99 -8.92 10.33
N PHE A 164 10.08 -8.58 9.65
CA PHE A 164 10.18 -7.35 8.89
C PHE A 164 10.88 -7.60 7.54
N LEU A 165 10.69 -6.70 6.62
CA LEU A 165 11.23 -6.78 5.28
C LEU A 165 12.20 -5.63 5.02
N VAL A 166 13.37 -5.96 4.48
CA VAL A 166 14.35 -4.98 3.98
C VAL A 166 14.37 -5.07 2.46
N ALA A 167 14.11 -3.97 1.80
CA ALA A 167 14.15 -3.87 0.34
C ALA A 167 15.32 -3.00 -0.12
N GLU A 168 16.06 -3.50 -1.10
CA GLU A 168 17.14 -2.80 -1.77
C GLU A 168 16.76 -2.57 -3.24
N TYR A 169 16.95 -1.37 -3.76
CA TYR A 169 16.75 -1.05 -5.16
C TYR A 169 18.08 -0.78 -5.84
N ASP A 170 18.37 -1.58 -6.85
CA ASP A 170 19.46 -1.33 -7.80
C ASP A 170 18.85 -0.79 -9.11
N ARG A 171 19.28 0.39 -9.56
CA ARG A 171 18.79 1.02 -10.81
C ARG A 171 18.96 0.16 -12.05
N THR A 172 19.87 -0.81 -12.01
CA THR A 172 20.14 -1.75 -13.12
C THR A 172 19.38 -3.06 -12.99
N LYS A 173 18.77 -3.34 -11.85
CA LYS A 173 18.13 -4.62 -11.51
C LYS A 173 16.82 -4.38 -10.77
N ALA A 174 16.04 -5.42 -10.62
CA ALA A 174 14.80 -5.39 -9.86
C ALA A 174 15.01 -5.10 -8.37
N ILE A 175 13.95 -4.72 -7.68
CA ILE A 175 13.95 -4.63 -6.22
C ILE A 175 14.26 -6.01 -5.63
N LYS A 176 15.25 -6.05 -4.74
CA LYS A 176 15.56 -7.21 -3.92
C LYS A 176 14.98 -7.00 -2.55
N ALA A 177 14.17 -7.93 -2.08
CA ALA A 177 13.64 -7.91 -0.73
C ALA A 177 14.18 -9.12 0.06
N ARG A 178 14.51 -8.88 1.31
CA ARG A 178 14.89 -9.91 2.27
C ARG A 178 13.93 -9.84 3.44
N LEU A 179 13.41 -10.99 3.83
CA LEU A 179 12.58 -11.15 5.00
C LEU A 179 13.45 -11.56 6.17
N TYR A 180 13.23 -10.93 7.33
CA TYR A 180 13.88 -11.26 8.60
C TYR A 180 12.83 -11.73 9.58
N GLU A 181 13.05 -12.88 10.20
CA GLU A 181 12.20 -13.47 11.24
C GLU A 181 12.89 -13.39 12.61
N TYR A 182 12.11 -13.17 13.66
CA TYR A 182 12.57 -13.21 15.05
C TYR A 182 12.40 -14.60 15.65
N TRP A 183 13.48 -15.18 16.14
CA TRP A 183 13.51 -16.56 16.62
C TRP A 183 13.47 -16.69 18.17
N GLY A 184 13.16 -15.63 18.90
CA GLY A 184 12.87 -15.70 20.33
C GLY A 184 14.10 -15.74 21.27
N ASP A 185 15.30 -15.88 20.73
CA ASP A 185 16.58 -15.88 21.45
C ASP A 185 17.33 -14.54 21.30
N SER A 186 16.60 -13.47 20.97
CA SER A 186 17.11 -12.12 20.70
C SER A 186 17.82 -11.97 19.34
N SER A 187 17.64 -12.90 18.41
CA SER A 187 18.21 -12.82 17.06
C SER A 187 17.15 -12.61 15.99
N TRP A 188 17.54 -11.86 14.97
CA TRP A 188 16.81 -11.73 13.71
C TRP A 188 17.59 -12.45 12.61
N GLU A 189 16.95 -13.40 11.95
CA GLU A 189 17.58 -14.18 10.88
C GLU A 189 16.85 -13.99 9.57
N ILE A 190 17.57 -14.19 8.46
CA ILE A 190 16.96 -14.18 7.14
C ILE A 190 16.07 -15.42 7.05
N ALA A 191 14.80 -15.21 6.76
CA ALA A 191 13.85 -16.30 6.53
C ALA A 191 14.31 -17.18 5.36
N SER A 192 14.29 -18.48 5.57
CA SER A 192 14.73 -19.50 4.59
C SER A 192 13.67 -19.79 3.53
#